data_37e178bc809a0e302e3dd6db01ae9db0
#
_entry.id   37e178bc809a0e302e3dd6db01ae9db0
#
_cell.length_a   1.000
_cell.length_b   1.000
_cell.length_c   1.000
_cell.angle_alpha   90.00
_cell.angle_beta   90.00
_cell.angle_gamma   90.00
#
_symmetry.space_group_name_H-M   'P 1'
#
loop_
_entity.id
_entity.type
_entity.pdbx_description
1 polymer ?
#
loop_
_entity_poly.entity_id
_entity_poly.type
_entity_poly.pdbx_seq_one_letter_code
_entity_poly.pdbx_strand_id
1 'polypeptide(L)'
;MKWYADYLSIYDKPFTQAPQAVINQVKDKIRQLATHAPLVSVVAIAHNEEKRILSCLWSLCENQHNYPVEILVINNHSTDHTEEVLKELGVTYFNEYQKGPGFARQCGLNHARGKYHLCIDADTLYPPQYISTMIKVLQDKEVAGAYALWSFLPNEHHLGLFFYETLRDLYLKIQNLNRPELNVRGMAFAFHTETARKEEFRTDILRGEDGSLALALKKYGKLRFVTARKARVLTLSLIHISEPT
;
A
#
# COMPACT_ATOMS: atom_id res chain seq x y z
N MET A 1 8.88 -14.77 -16.63
CA MET A 1 9.26 -14.76 -15.19
C MET A 1 8.09 -14.14 -14.40
N LYS A 2 7.77 -14.64 -13.23
CA LYS A 2 6.71 -14.06 -12.39
C LYS A 2 7.27 -12.76 -11.78
N TRP A 3 6.57 -11.64 -11.91
CA TRP A 3 7.05 -10.30 -11.54
C TRP A 3 7.50 -10.16 -10.07
N TYR A 4 6.97 -11.02 -9.19
CA TYR A 4 7.21 -10.99 -7.76
C TYR A 4 8.36 -11.88 -7.28
N ALA A 5 8.96 -12.69 -8.16
CA ALA A 5 9.90 -13.76 -7.75
C ALA A 5 11.14 -13.22 -7.03
N ASP A 6 11.70 -12.12 -7.53
CA ASP A 6 12.89 -11.51 -6.96
C ASP A 6 12.59 -10.90 -5.58
N TYR A 7 11.46 -10.23 -5.43
CA TYR A 7 11.03 -9.63 -4.16
C TYR A 7 10.75 -10.69 -3.09
N LEU A 8 10.15 -11.82 -3.47
CA LEU A 8 9.92 -12.96 -2.56
C LEU A 8 11.22 -13.62 -2.10
N SER A 9 12.30 -13.50 -2.85
CA SER A 9 13.58 -14.11 -2.48
C SER A 9 14.16 -13.57 -1.18
N ILE A 10 13.82 -12.33 -0.81
CA ILE A 10 14.24 -11.65 0.43
C ILE A 10 13.07 -11.37 1.39
N TYR A 11 11.84 -11.67 0.99
CA TYR A 11 10.65 -11.46 1.80
C TYR A 11 10.70 -12.32 3.07
N ASP A 12 10.29 -11.74 4.18
CA ASP A 12 10.26 -12.36 5.51
C ASP A 12 11.65 -12.83 6.04
N LYS A 13 12.73 -12.25 5.47
CA LYS A 13 14.09 -12.47 5.93
C LYS A 13 14.64 -11.26 6.68
N PRO A 14 15.51 -11.45 7.68
CA PRO A 14 16.20 -10.34 8.32
C PRO A 14 16.91 -9.46 7.31
N PHE A 15 16.85 -8.14 7.50
CA PHE A 15 17.48 -7.16 6.61
C PHE A 15 18.97 -7.44 6.39
N THR A 16 19.67 -7.91 7.43
CA THR A 16 21.09 -8.28 7.38
C THR A 16 21.41 -9.45 6.43
N GLN A 17 20.41 -10.25 6.04
CA GLN A 17 20.55 -11.34 5.07
C GLN A 17 20.23 -10.92 3.63
N ALA A 18 19.76 -9.70 3.43
CA ALA A 18 19.48 -9.18 2.09
C ALA A 18 20.82 -8.95 1.33
N PRO A 19 20.88 -9.32 0.03
CA PRO A 19 22.07 -9.04 -0.78
C PRO A 19 22.38 -7.54 -0.82
N GLN A 20 23.62 -7.15 -0.57
CA GLN A 20 24.03 -5.75 -0.58
C GLN A 20 23.73 -5.04 -1.91
N ALA A 21 23.77 -5.78 -3.02
CA ALA A 21 23.41 -5.26 -4.34
C ALA A 21 21.94 -4.81 -4.39
N VAL A 22 21.02 -5.56 -3.77
CA VAL A 22 19.60 -5.19 -3.68
C VAL A 22 19.40 -3.96 -2.81
N ILE A 23 20.06 -3.91 -1.65
CA ILE A 23 20.01 -2.74 -0.75
C ILE A 23 20.46 -1.49 -1.50
N ASN A 24 21.60 -1.56 -2.18
CA ASN A 24 22.14 -0.44 -2.95
C ASN A 24 21.20 -0.03 -4.10
N GLN A 25 20.65 -1.01 -4.84
CA GLN A 25 19.67 -0.76 -5.90
C GLN A 25 18.44 0.02 -5.37
N VAL A 26 17.87 -0.41 -4.26
CA VAL A 26 16.70 0.26 -3.65
C VAL A 26 17.08 1.68 -3.18
N LYS A 27 18.23 1.85 -2.52
CA LYS A 27 18.74 3.17 -2.11
C LYS A 27 18.87 4.13 -3.29
N ASP A 28 19.48 3.66 -4.38
CA ASP A 28 19.70 4.50 -5.58
C ASP A 28 18.37 4.85 -6.25
N LYS A 29 17.41 3.93 -6.31
CA LYS A 29 16.06 4.19 -6.83
C LYS A 29 15.29 5.20 -5.96
N ILE A 30 15.35 5.06 -4.64
CA ILE A 30 14.73 6.03 -3.70
C ILE A 30 15.31 7.43 -3.94
N ARG A 31 16.62 7.57 -4.10
CA ARG A 31 17.27 8.85 -4.42
C ARG A 31 16.82 9.42 -5.76
N GLN A 32 16.67 8.57 -6.79
CA GLN A 32 16.20 8.99 -8.11
C GLN A 32 14.74 9.45 -8.12
N LEU A 33 13.91 8.88 -7.25
CA LEU A 33 12.50 9.29 -7.08
C LEU A 33 12.34 10.58 -6.30
N ALA A 34 13.39 11.07 -5.62
CA ALA A 34 13.33 12.30 -4.85
C ALA A 34 12.89 13.49 -5.74
N THR A 35 11.79 14.11 -5.40
CA THR A 35 11.21 15.24 -6.13
C THR A 35 10.65 16.30 -5.19
N HIS A 36 10.79 17.58 -5.57
CA HIS A 36 10.22 18.69 -4.81
C HIS A 36 8.74 18.94 -5.12
N ALA A 37 8.27 18.45 -6.27
CA ALA A 37 6.88 18.65 -6.74
C ALA A 37 6.28 17.29 -7.17
N PRO A 38 5.96 16.39 -6.23
CA PRO A 38 5.34 15.11 -6.56
C PRO A 38 3.92 15.29 -7.08
N LEU A 39 3.56 14.52 -8.09
CA LEU A 39 2.18 14.35 -8.51
C LEU A 39 1.48 13.27 -7.67
N VAL A 40 2.24 12.28 -7.24
CA VAL A 40 1.74 11.10 -6.53
C VAL A 40 2.53 10.92 -5.24
N SER A 41 1.82 10.77 -4.12
CA SER A 41 2.38 10.31 -2.85
C SER A 41 2.02 8.84 -2.65
N VAL A 42 3.04 7.99 -2.61
CA VAL A 42 2.94 6.57 -2.25
C VAL A 42 3.28 6.46 -0.78
N VAL A 43 2.28 6.19 0.06
CA VAL A 43 2.39 6.29 1.52
C VAL A 43 2.21 4.93 2.15
N ALA A 44 3.31 4.34 2.61
CA ALA A 44 3.32 3.06 3.30
C ALA A 44 3.18 3.27 4.81
N ILE A 45 2.34 2.47 5.45
CA ILE A 45 2.32 2.34 6.91
C ILE A 45 3.06 1.08 7.30
N ALA A 46 3.87 1.15 8.37
CA ALA A 46 4.69 0.05 8.86
C ALA A 46 4.58 -0.04 10.39
N HIS A 47 4.36 -1.26 10.91
CA HIS A 47 4.42 -1.59 12.33
C HIS A 47 5.09 -2.94 12.49
N ASN A 48 6.36 -2.96 12.96
CA ASN A 48 7.17 -4.17 13.09
C ASN A 48 7.36 -4.92 11.77
N GLU A 49 7.87 -4.21 10.75
CA GLU A 49 8.03 -4.71 9.38
C GLU A 49 9.50 -4.81 8.93
N GLU A 50 10.45 -4.96 9.87
CA GLU A 50 11.90 -5.04 9.59
C GLU A 50 12.26 -6.06 8.52
N LYS A 51 11.48 -7.16 8.41
CA LYS A 51 11.72 -8.28 7.48
C LYS A 51 11.05 -8.11 6.12
N ARG A 52 10.08 -7.19 5.99
CA ARG A 52 9.23 -7.11 4.79
C ARG A 52 9.34 -5.77 4.07
N ILE A 53 9.63 -4.69 4.80
CA ILE A 53 9.65 -3.33 4.26
C ILE A 53 10.62 -3.17 3.08
N LEU A 54 11.77 -3.87 3.08
CA LEU A 54 12.71 -3.84 1.96
C LEU A 54 12.08 -4.39 0.68
N SER A 55 11.39 -5.54 0.75
CA SER A 55 10.72 -6.16 -0.40
C SER A 55 9.59 -5.28 -0.93
N CYS A 56 8.80 -4.69 -0.02
CA CYS A 56 7.75 -3.74 -0.37
C CYS A 56 8.34 -2.53 -1.14
N LEU A 57 9.32 -1.85 -0.55
CA LEU A 57 9.96 -0.68 -1.16
C LEU A 57 10.64 -1.03 -2.48
N TRP A 58 11.30 -2.18 -2.58
CA TRP A 58 11.88 -2.64 -3.83
C TRP A 58 10.83 -2.76 -4.93
N SER A 59 9.69 -3.41 -4.65
CA SER A 59 8.59 -3.56 -5.60
C SER A 59 7.99 -2.22 -6.04
N LEU A 60 7.93 -1.22 -5.15
CA LEU A 60 7.47 0.13 -5.44
C LEU A 60 8.48 0.92 -6.27
N CYS A 61 9.76 0.81 -5.96
CA CYS A 61 10.84 1.48 -6.70
C CYS A 61 10.99 0.98 -8.14
N GLU A 62 10.60 -0.27 -8.42
CA GLU A 62 10.60 -0.85 -9.77
C GLU A 62 9.29 -0.60 -10.54
N ASN A 63 8.36 0.18 -9.98
CA ASN A 63 7.12 0.51 -10.67
C ASN A 63 7.37 1.37 -11.93
N GLN A 64 6.70 1.00 -13.01
CA GLN A 64 6.81 1.65 -14.31
C GLN A 64 5.78 2.77 -14.44
N HIS A 65 6.23 4.01 -14.34
CA HIS A 65 5.39 5.20 -14.45
C HIS A 65 6.19 6.41 -14.98
N ASN A 66 5.47 7.39 -15.53
CA ASN A 66 6.05 8.66 -15.97
C ASN A 66 5.62 9.84 -15.08
N TYR A 67 5.22 9.56 -13.84
CA TYR A 67 4.78 10.58 -12.89
C TYR A 67 5.90 10.93 -11.91
N PRO A 68 6.04 12.19 -11.49
CA PRO A 68 6.82 12.54 -10.31
C PRO A 68 6.17 11.90 -9.06
N VAL A 69 6.89 10.96 -8.43
CA VAL A 69 6.41 10.18 -7.28
C VAL A 69 7.30 10.46 -6.08
N GLU A 70 6.69 10.65 -4.91
CA GLU A 70 7.38 10.52 -3.64
C GLU A 70 6.94 9.24 -2.94
N ILE A 71 7.86 8.61 -2.23
CA ILE A 71 7.57 7.48 -1.34
C ILE A 71 7.78 7.95 0.09
N LEU A 72 6.74 7.80 0.91
CA LEU A 72 6.75 8.12 2.34
C LEU A 72 6.45 6.84 3.12
N VAL A 73 7.12 6.66 4.26
CA VAL A 73 6.81 5.58 5.19
C VAL A 73 6.40 6.17 6.54
N ILE A 74 5.31 5.70 7.09
CA ILE A 74 4.88 6.04 8.44
C ILE A 74 5.22 4.86 9.36
N ASN A 75 6.23 5.06 10.18
CA ASN A 75 6.62 4.09 11.20
C ASN A 75 5.69 4.23 12.40
N ASN A 76 4.69 3.35 12.48
CA ASN A 76 3.66 3.41 13.50
C ASN A 76 4.05 2.60 14.73
N HIS A 77 4.77 3.24 15.65
CA HIS A 77 5.09 2.65 16.95
C HIS A 77 5.78 1.27 16.85
N SER A 78 6.72 1.10 15.90
CA SER A 78 7.51 -0.14 15.81
C SER A 78 8.47 -0.29 16.99
N THR A 79 8.66 -1.53 17.42
CA THR A 79 9.56 -1.93 18.52
C THR A 79 10.69 -2.84 18.06
N ASP A 80 10.66 -3.24 16.79
CA ASP A 80 11.72 -3.97 16.09
C ASP A 80 12.69 -3.02 15.38
N HIS A 81 13.53 -3.52 14.48
CA HIS A 81 14.49 -2.71 13.72
C HIS A 81 13.89 -2.06 12.46
N THR A 82 12.57 -1.87 12.36
CA THR A 82 11.94 -1.22 11.20
C THR A 82 12.53 0.17 10.95
N GLU A 83 12.70 1.00 12.00
CA GLU A 83 13.22 2.36 11.85
C GLU A 83 14.67 2.38 11.35
N GLU A 84 15.51 1.47 11.84
CA GLU A 84 16.91 1.33 11.39
C GLU A 84 16.98 0.97 9.92
N VAL A 85 16.12 0.07 9.45
CA VAL A 85 16.01 -0.30 8.04
C VAL A 85 15.62 0.90 7.19
N LEU A 86 14.64 1.71 7.62
CA LEU A 86 14.22 2.92 6.90
C LEU A 86 15.35 3.95 6.82
N LYS A 87 16.10 4.15 7.90
CA LYS A 87 17.28 5.03 7.93
C LYS A 87 18.35 4.54 6.96
N GLU A 88 18.66 3.25 6.99
CA GLU A 88 19.67 2.66 6.11
C GLU A 88 19.28 2.79 4.63
N LEU A 89 18.01 2.59 4.28
CA LEU A 89 17.51 2.76 2.91
C LEU A 89 17.45 4.22 2.46
N GLY A 90 17.45 5.17 3.40
CA GLY A 90 17.36 6.60 3.10
C GLY A 90 15.98 7.01 2.55
N VAL A 91 14.94 6.26 2.82
CA VAL A 91 13.58 6.63 2.47
C VAL A 91 13.05 7.71 3.42
N THR A 92 12.25 8.63 2.91
CA THR A 92 11.58 9.62 3.77
C THR A 92 10.56 8.90 4.65
N TYR A 93 10.68 9.06 5.97
CA TYR A 93 9.74 8.47 6.91
C TYR A 93 9.40 9.43 8.04
N PHE A 94 8.27 9.15 8.72
CA PHE A 94 7.80 9.87 9.89
C PHE A 94 7.39 8.86 10.97
N ASN A 95 7.70 9.16 12.22
CA ASN A 95 7.27 8.36 13.36
C ASN A 95 5.89 8.82 13.84
N GLU A 96 4.93 7.89 13.87
CA GLU A 96 3.64 8.08 14.51
C GLU A 96 3.60 7.27 15.82
N TYR A 97 3.48 7.96 16.92
CA TYR A 97 3.58 7.35 18.26
C TYR A 97 2.23 6.83 18.79
N GLN A 98 1.12 7.26 18.20
CA GLN A 98 -0.19 6.73 18.55
C GLN A 98 -0.41 5.42 17.75
N LYS A 99 -0.55 4.31 18.50
CA LYS A 99 -0.69 2.98 17.90
C LYS A 99 -2.04 2.83 17.19
N GLY A 100 -2.01 2.41 15.94
CA GLY A 100 -3.18 2.06 15.16
C GLY A 100 -3.13 2.53 13.70
N PRO A 101 -3.77 1.78 12.79
CA PRO A 101 -3.70 2.07 11.36
C PRO A 101 -4.33 3.43 11.01
N GLY A 102 -5.40 3.85 11.68
CA GLY A 102 -6.02 5.15 11.49
C GLY A 102 -5.07 6.31 11.74
N PHE A 103 -4.30 6.26 12.83
CA PHE A 103 -3.28 7.27 13.15
C PHE A 103 -2.17 7.29 12.10
N ALA A 104 -1.66 6.11 11.71
CA ALA A 104 -0.63 6.00 10.69
C ALA A 104 -1.11 6.53 9.32
N ARG A 105 -2.33 6.18 8.89
CA ARG A 105 -2.93 6.70 7.65
C ARG A 105 -3.12 8.21 7.71
N GLN A 106 -3.62 8.75 8.83
CA GLN A 106 -3.81 10.19 9.01
C GLN A 106 -2.48 10.93 9.01
N CYS A 107 -1.47 10.42 9.72
CA CYS A 107 -0.12 10.98 9.69
C CYS A 107 0.42 11.02 8.25
N GLY A 108 0.27 9.94 7.50
CA GLY A 108 0.67 9.86 6.09
C GLY A 108 -0.07 10.86 5.21
N LEU A 109 -1.38 11.01 5.40
CA LEU A 109 -2.18 11.99 4.66
C LEU A 109 -1.72 13.44 4.91
N ASN A 110 -1.35 13.75 6.16
CA ASN A 110 -0.87 15.08 6.53
C ASN A 110 0.48 15.43 5.87
N HIS A 111 1.37 14.43 5.69
CA HIS A 111 2.70 14.63 5.10
C HIS A 111 2.73 14.47 3.58
N ALA A 112 1.72 13.86 2.96
CA ALA A 112 1.64 13.67 1.51
C ALA A 112 1.55 15.01 0.77
N ARG A 113 2.39 15.21 -0.24
CA ARG A 113 2.44 16.46 -1.04
C ARG A 113 1.84 16.29 -2.44
N GLY A 114 1.70 15.05 -2.90
CA GLY A 114 1.16 14.73 -4.21
C GLY A 114 -0.33 15.02 -4.32
N LYS A 115 -0.78 15.34 -5.51
CA LYS A 115 -2.21 15.47 -5.83
C LYS A 115 -2.98 14.17 -5.58
N TYR A 116 -2.34 13.03 -5.85
CA TYR A 116 -2.89 11.69 -5.67
C TYR A 116 -2.18 10.98 -4.52
N HIS A 117 -2.96 10.34 -3.66
CA HIS A 117 -2.47 9.56 -2.54
C HIS A 117 -2.74 8.07 -2.80
N LEU A 118 -1.70 7.24 -2.68
CA LEU A 118 -1.80 5.79 -2.71
C LEU A 118 -1.47 5.25 -1.33
N CYS A 119 -2.45 4.61 -0.69
CA CYS A 119 -2.23 3.87 0.55
C CYS A 119 -1.55 2.55 0.27
N ILE A 120 -0.55 2.24 1.06
CA ILE A 120 0.33 1.07 0.96
C ILE A 120 0.44 0.42 2.33
N ASP A 121 0.54 -0.92 2.38
CA ASP A 121 0.95 -1.67 3.56
C ASP A 121 2.36 -2.23 3.35
N ALA A 122 3.20 -2.15 4.38
CA ALA A 122 4.62 -2.48 4.29
C ALA A 122 4.91 -3.98 4.10
N ASP A 123 3.91 -4.84 4.29
CA ASP A 123 3.93 -6.30 4.07
C ASP A 123 3.44 -6.72 2.68
N THR A 124 3.17 -5.77 1.80
CA THR A 124 2.51 -6.00 0.50
C THR A 124 3.48 -5.76 -0.67
N LEU A 125 3.41 -6.61 -1.71
CA LEU A 125 4.16 -6.47 -2.95
C LEU A 125 3.30 -5.89 -4.06
N TYR A 126 3.86 -4.95 -4.82
CA TYR A 126 3.16 -4.16 -5.82
C TYR A 126 3.62 -4.51 -7.23
N PRO A 127 2.70 -4.86 -8.17
CA PRO A 127 3.09 -5.20 -9.53
C PRO A 127 3.65 -3.97 -10.27
N PRO A 128 4.50 -4.19 -11.30
CA PRO A 128 5.25 -3.11 -11.96
C PRO A 128 4.41 -1.97 -12.55
N GLN A 129 3.12 -2.18 -12.79
CA GLN A 129 2.23 -1.17 -13.35
C GLN A 129 1.15 -0.70 -12.37
N TYR A 130 1.33 -0.95 -11.07
CA TYR A 130 0.36 -0.60 -10.04
C TYR A 130 0.08 0.91 -10.01
N ILE A 131 1.12 1.72 -9.80
CA ILE A 131 1.00 3.18 -9.70
C ILE A 131 0.33 3.76 -10.95
N SER A 132 0.84 3.43 -12.14
CA SER A 132 0.29 3.96 -13.40
C SER A 132 -1.16 3.54 -13.63
N THR A 133 -1.55 2.33 -13.21
CA THR A 133 -2.92 1.85 -13.35
C THR A 133 -3.87 2.58 -12.42
N MET A 134 -3.50 2.77 -11.14
CA MET A 134 -4.33 3.47 -10.16
C MET A 134 -4.50 4.94 -10.52
N ILE A 135 -3.42 5.61 -10.91
CA ILE A 135 -3.46 7.03 -11.29
C ILE A 135 -4.30 7.25 -12.55
N LYS A 136 -4.19 6.38 -13.56
CA LYS A 136 -5.02 6.47 -14.77
C LYS A 136 -6.52 6.47 -14.46
N VAL A 137 -6.95 5.70 -13.46
CA VAL A 137 -8.35 5.64 -13.01
C VAL A 137 -8.75 6.94 -12.30
N LEU A 138 -7.87 7.50 -11.46
CA LEU A 138 -8.12 8.75 -10.72
C LEU A 138 -8.07 10.01 -11.59
N GLN A 139 -7.56 9.93 -12.82
CA GLN A 139 -7.60 11.04 -13.76
C GLN A 139 -9.01 11.31 -14.32
N ASP A 140 -9.92 10.32 -14.22
CA ASP A 140 -11.34 10.53 -14.50
C ASP A 140 -11.94 11.42 -13.39
N LYS A 141 -12.50 12.58 -13.80
CA LYS A 141 -13.04 13.58 -12.87
C LYS A 141 -14.25 13.10 -12.07
N GLU A 142 -14.92 12.04 -12.52
CA GLU A 142 -16.04 11.45 -11.78
C GLU A 142 -15.58 10.48 -10.68
N VAL A 143 -14.28 10.17 -10.60
CA VAL A 143 -13.73 9.19 -9.65
C VAL A 143 -13.11 9.90 -8.45
N ALA A 144 -13.68 9.70 -7.27
CA ALA A 144 -13.17 10.22 -6.01
C ALA A 144 -12.13 9.29 -5.37
N GLY A 145 -12.24 7.99 -5.62
CA GLY A 145 -11.30 7.00 -5.12
C GLY A 145 -11.26 5.74 -5.98
N ALA A 146 -10.13 5.08 -6.01
CA ALA A 146 -9.89 3.83 -6.71
C ALA A 146 -9.32 2.78 -5.75
N TYR A 147 -9.77 1.54 -5.85
CA TYR A 147 -9.25 0.43 -5.06
C TYR A 147 -9.13 -0.83 -5.90
N ALA A 148 -8.13 -1.66 -5.56
CA ALA A 148 -7.79 -2.81 -6.38
C ALA A 148 -8.00 -4.13 -5.65
N LEU A 149 -8.01 -5.23 -6.42
CA LEU A 149 -7.98 -6.59 -5.91
C LEU A 149 -6.61 -6.91 -5.32
N TRP A 150 -6.61 -7.85 -4.39
CA TRP A 150 -5.40 -8.43 -3.84
C TRP A 150 -5.43 -9.96 -3.96
N SER A 151 -4.27 -10.58 -3.86
CA SER A 151 -4.08 -12.02 -3.72
C SER A 151 -3.11 -12.29 -2.59
N PHE A 152 -3.14 -13.50 -2.07
CA PHE A 152 -2.15 -13.94 -1.09
C PHE A 152 -0.83 -14.29 -1.76
N LEU A 153 0.24 -14.27 -0.99
CA LEU A 153 1.58 -14.60 -1.47
C LEU A 153 1.62 -16.01 -2.04
N PRO A 154 2.31 -16.23 -3.17
CA PRO A 154 2.33 -17.52 -3.86
C PRO A 154 2.88 -18.70 -3.06
N ASN A 155 3.76 -18.45 -2.09
CA ASN A 155 4.28 -19.48 -1.19
C ASN A 155 3.24 -19.96 -0.17
N GLU A 156 2.15 -19.25 0.04
CA GLU A 156 1.02 -19.64 0.89
C GLU A 156 -0.08 -20.36 0.09
N HIS A 157 0.00 -20.36 -1.25
CA HIS A 157 -1.05 -20.91 -2.11
C HIS A 157 -1.17 -22.43 -1.99
N HIS A 158 -2.36 -22.87 -1.59
CA HIS A 158 -2.85 -24.24 -1.69
C HIS A 158 -4.27 -24.23 -2.34
N LEU A 159 -4.77 -25.39 -2.70
CA LEU A 159 -6.06 -25.50 -3.41
C LEU A 159 -7.22 -24.80 -2.70
N GLY A 160 -7.31 -24.92 -1.38
CA GLY A 160 -8.35 -24.26 -0.59
C GLY A 160 -8.26 -22.72 -0.69
N LEU A 161 -7.06 -22.17 -0.65
CA LEU A 161 -6.84 -20.71 -0.76
C LEU A 161 -7.20 -20.21 -2.16
N PHE A 162 -6.91 -20.98 -3.20
CA PHE A 162 -7.32 -20.65 -4.57
C PHE A 162 -8.85 -20.56 -4.73
N PHE A 163 -9.59 -21.54 -4.18
CA PHE A 163 -11.05 -21.51 -4.19
C PHE A 163 -11.59 -20.34 -3.38
N TYR A 164 -11.02 -20.09 -2.20
CA TYR A 164 -11.38 -18.95 -1.38
C TYR A 164 -11.19 -17.62 -2.13
N GLU A 165 -10.05 -17.40 -2.75
CA GLU A 165 -9.79 -16.17 -3.52
C GLU A 165 -10.79 -16.01 -4.68
N THR A 166 -11.11 -17.09 -5.36
CA THR A 166 -12.06 -17.07 -6.49
C THR A 166 -13.46 -16.67 -6.03
N LEU A 167 -13.95 -17.28 -4.96
CA LEU A 167 -15.25 -16.95 -4.36
C LEU A 167 -15.28 -15.53 -3.78
N ARG A 168 -14.21 -15.14 -3.09
CA ARG A 168 -14.04 -13.78 -2.57
C ARG A 168 -14.09 -12.75 -3.70
N ASP A 169 -13.34 -12.96 -4.78
CA ASP A 169 -13.31 -12.03 -5.91
C ASP A 169 -14.68 -11.86 -6.56
N LEU A 170 -15.44 -12.97 -6.68
CA LEU A 170 -16.83 -12.92 -7.16
C LEU A 170 -17.72 -12.13 -6.18
N TYR A 171 -17.62 -12.42 -4.88
CA TYR A 171 -18.35 -11.70 -3.84
C TYR A 171 -18.06 -10.20 -3.87
N LEU A 172 -16.77 -9.81 -3.95
CA LEU A 172 -16.38 -8.40 -4.01
C LEU A 172 -16.93 -7.69 -5.26
N LYS A 173 -17.01 -8.37 -6.41
CA LYS A 173 -17.63 -7.81 -7.62
C LYS A 173 -19.12 -7.55 -7.42
N ILE A 174 -19.84 -8.47 -6.78
CA ILE A 174 -21.28 -8.31 -6.47
C ILE A 174 -21.47 -7.18 -5.44
N GLN A 175 -20.68 -7.20 -4.36
CA GLN A 175 -20.75 -6.18 -3.31
C GLN A 175 -20.45 -4.77 -3.83
N ASN A 176 -19.55 -4.67 -4.82
CA ASN A 176 -19.20 -3.39 -5.47
C ASN A 176 -20.41 -2.67 -6.10
N LEU A 177 -21.46 -3.40 -6.49
CA LEU A 177 -22.65 -2.81 -7.11
C LEU A 177 -23.43 -1.92 -6.11
N ASN A 178 -23.46 -2.32 -4.85
CA ASN A 178 -24.28 -1.65 -3.83
C ASN A 178 -23.45 -0.90 -2.80
N ARG A 179 -22.38 -1.52 -2.29
CA ARG A 179 -21.56 -1.00 -1.19
C ARG A 179 -20.06 -1.10 -1.46
N PRO A 180 -19.55 -0.34 -2.46
CA PRO A 180 -18.15 -0.40 -2.87
C PRO A 180 -17.17 -0.05 -1.73
N GLU A 181 -17.58 0.81 -0.79
CA GLU A 181 -16.76 1.22 0.36
C GLU A 181 -16.36 0.05 1.28
N LEU A 182 -17.17 -1.00 1.35
CA LEU A 182 -16.86 -2.18 2.16
C LEU A 182 -15.74 -3.06 1.55
N ASN A 183 -15.44 -2.88 0.28
CA ASN A 183 -14.38 -3.60 -0.43
C ASN A 183 -13.02 -2.93 -0.29
N VAL A 184 -12.99 -1.68 0.16
CA VAL A 184 -11.75 -0.91 0.24
C VAL A 184 -10.82 -1.50 1.31
N ARG A 185 -9.55 -1.63 0.96
CA ARG A 185 -8.47 -2.05 1.84
C ARG A 185 -7.29 -1.11 1.62
N GLY A 186 -6.68 -0.66 2.71
CA GLY A 186 -5.62 0.33 2.69
C GLY A 186 -4.42 -0.04 1.84
N MET A 187 -4.05 -1.31 1.79
CA MET A 187 -2.96 -1.78 0.93
C MET A 187 -3.18 -1.54 -0.58
N ALA A 188 -4.40 -1.23 -1.02
CA ALA A 188 -4.71 -1.08 -2.43
C ALA A 188 -5.77 0.01 -2.68
N PHE A 189 -5.67 1.13 -1.97
CA PHE A 189 -6.59 2.26 -2.06
C PHE A 189 -5.86 3.53 -2.51
N ALA A 190 -6.50 4.30 -3.40
CA ALA A 190 -5.95 5.55 -3.92
C ALA A 190 -7.06 6.59 -4.08
N PHE A 191 -6.73 7.87 -3.87
CA PHE A 191 -7.68 8.98 -3.90
C PHE A 191 -6.99 10.34 -4.15
N HIS A 192 -7.78 11.40 -4.24
CA HIS A 192 -7.28 12.77 -4.31
C HIS A 192 -6.93 13.28 -2.90
N THR A 193 -5.68 13.66 -2.69
CA THR A 193 -5.13 14.05 -1.37
C THR A 193 -5.94 15.16 -0.71
N GLU A 194 -6.21 16.25 -1.42
CA GLU A 194 -6.93 17.40 -0.87
C GLU A 194 -8.40 17.09 -0.53
N THR A 195 -9.01 16.15 -1.25
CA THR A 195 -10.37 15.72 -0.95
C THR A 195 -10.40 14.88 0.33
N ALA A 196 -9.41 13.98 0.47
CA ALA A 196 -9.30 13.15 1.66
C ALA A 196 -8.96 13.97 2.92
N ARG A 197 -8.16 15.03 2.81
CA ARG A 197 -7.86 15.95 3.93
C ARG A 197 -9.10 16.64 4.51
N LYS A 198 -10.16 16.81 3.73
CA LYS A 198 -11.44 17.36 4.22
C LYS A 198 -12.25 16.37 5.04
N GLU A 199 -12.01 15.09 4.84
CA GLU A 199 -12.77 14.00 5.46
C GLU A 199 -12.02 13.30 6.58
N GLU A 200 -10.68 13.27 6.50
CA GLU A 200 -9.75 12.63 7.42
C GLU A 200 -9.97 11.14 7.64
N PHE A 201 -8.91 10.43 8.04
CA PHE A 201 -9.06 9.05 8.51
C PHE A 201 -9.59 9.01 9.92
N ARG A 202 -10.50 8.10 10.20
CA ARG A 202 -10.96 7.86 11.56
C ARG A 202 -9.87 7.21 12.40
N THR A 203 -9.52 7.86 13.50
CA THR A 203 -8.52 7.39 14.47
C THR A 203 -9.16 6.77 15.72
N ASP A 204 -10.46 6.92 15.87
CA ASP A 204 -11.27 6.43 17.00
C ASP A 204 -11.80 5.00 16.80
N ILE A 205 -11.44 4.34 15.68
CA ILE A 205 -11.83 2.97 15.37
C ILE A 205 -10.61 2.08 15.19
N LEU A 206 -10.71 0.82 15.62
CA LEU A 206 -9.61 -0.14 15.52
C LEU A 206 -9.42 -0.73 14.13
N ARG A 207 -10.48 -0.79 13.33
CA ARG A 207 -10.46 -1.36 11.97
C ARG A 207 -11.51 -0.67 11.10
N GLY A 208 -11.26 -0.62 9.78
CA GLY A 208 -12.20 -0.09 8.80
C GLY A 208 -12.05 1.41 8.53
N GLU A 209 -10.94 2.01 8.93
CA GLU A 209 -10.59 3.41 8.66
C GLU A 209 -10.58 3.72 7.16
N ASP A 210 -10.05 2.80 6.33
CA ASP A 210 -10.01 2.92 4.86
C ASP A 210 -11.42 2.93 4.26
N GLY A 211 -12.28 1.99 4.70
CA GLY A 211 -13.69 1.92 4.27
C GLY A 211 -14.49 3.14 4.72
N SER A 212 -14.20 3.67 5.90
CA SER A 212 -14.83 4.88 6.43
C SER A 212 -14.48 6.11 5.58
N LEU A 213 -13.17 6.30 5.26
CA LEU A 213 -12.75 7.36 4.36
C LEU A 213 -13.36 7.17 2.97
N ALA A 214 -13.35 5.95 2.44
CA ALA A 214 -13.95 5.65 1.14
C ALA A 214 -15.44 6.02 1.10
N LEU A 215 -16.19 5.72 2.16
CA LEU A 215 -17.60 6.12 2.28
C LEU A 215 -17.75 7.64 2.25
N ALA A 216 -16.92 8.37 2.98
CA ALA A 216 -16.95 9.83 3.00
C ALA A 216 -16.60 10.43 1.63
N LEU A 217 -15.67 9.82 0.90
CA LEU A 217 -15.28 10.28 -0.44
C LEU A 217 -16.39 10.11 -1.50
N LYS A 218 -17.37 9.24 -1.30
CA LYS A 218 -18.50 9.04 -2.26
C LYS A 218 -19.29 10.32 -2.55
N LYS A 219 -19.29 11.29 -1.67
CA LYS A 219 -19.96 12.59 -1.90
C LYS A 219 -19.24 13.46 -2.96
N TYR A 220 -17.97 13.15 -3.26
CA TYR A 220 -17.16 13.87 -4.26
C TYR A 220 -17.09 13.15 -5.61
N GLY A 221 -17.55 11.90 -5.69
CA GLY A 221 -17.53 11.11 -6.92
C GLY A 221 -17.63 9.61 -6.67
N LYS A 222 -17.41 8.85 -7.73
CA LYS A 222 -17.54 7.39 -7.70
C LYS A 222 -16.31 6.74 -7.07
N LEU A 223 -16.52 5.61 -6.39
CA LEU A 223 -15.45 4.67 -6.04
C LEU A 223 -15.29 3.68 -7.19
N ARG A 224 -14.09 3.58 -7.76
CA ARG A 224 -13.81 2.70 -8.89
C ARG A 224 -13.06 1.44 -8.46
N PHE A 225 -13.66 0.30 -8.69
CA PHE A 225 -13.04 -1.00 -8.45
C PHE A 225 -12.14 -1.40 -9.63
N VAL A 226 -10.84 -1.53 -9.38
CA VAL A 226 -9.82 -1.90 -10.38
C VAL A 226 -9.55 -3.40 -10.31
N THR A 227 -10.07 -4.16 -11.26
CA THR A 227 -9.93 -5.62 -11.32
C THR A 227 -8.77 -6.09 -12.22
N ALA A 228 -8.07 -5.14 -12.83
CA ALA A 228 -6.95 -5.45 -13.74
C ALA A 228 -5.82 -6.16 -13.00
N ARG A 229 -5.28 -7.25 -13.58
CA ARG A 229 -4.17 -8.04 -13.01
C ARG A 229 -2.94 -7.18 -12.68
N LYS A 230 -2.68 -6.14 -13.47
CA LYS A 230 -1.56 -5.21 -13.30
C LYS A 230 -1.70 -4.24 -12.12
N ALA A 231 -2.86 -4.23 -11.43
CA ALA A 231 -3.08 -3.53 -10.18
C ALA A 231 -3.34 -4.49 -9.00
N ARG A 232 -3.35 -5.81 -9.24
CA ARG A 232 -3.59 -6.80 -8.18
C ARG A 232 -2.33 -6.98 -7.34
N VAL A 233 -2.39 -6.55 -6.10
CA VAL A 233 -1.27 -6.62 -5.13
C VAL A 233 -1.19 -8.01 -4.49
N LEU A 234 -0.04 -8.34 -3.90
CA LEU A 234 0.18 -9.58 -3.15
C LEU A 234 0.48 -9.25 -1.69
N THR A 235 -0.25 -9.89 -0.77
CA THR A 235 -0.11 -9.67 0.68
C THR A 235 -0.14 -11.00 1.44
N LEU A 236 0.15 -10.94 2.73
CA LEU A 236 0.07 -12.10 3.62
C LEU A 236 -1.38 -12.59 3.80
N SER A 237 -1.53 -13.89 4.02
CA SER A 237 -2.82 -14.43 4.45
C SER A 237 -3.09 -14.09 5.92
N LEU A 238 -4.36 -13.98 6.29
CA LEU A 238 -4.80 -13.69 7.66
C LEU A 238 -4.32 -14.73 8.69
N ILE A 239 -3.81 -15.89 8.26
CA ILE A 239 -3.31 -16.95 9.13
C ILE A 239 -2.06 -16.47 9.91
N HIS A 240 -1.28 -15.55 9.36
CA HIS A 240 -0.09 -14.99 10.02
C HIS A 240 -0.35 -13.77 10.91
N ILE A 241 -1.59 -13.24 10.91
CA ILE A 241 -1.97 -12.07 11.72
C ILE A 241 -2.41 -12.47 13.15
N SER A 242 -2.45 -13.75 13.48
CA SER A 242 -3.02 -14.28 14.72
C SER A 242 -2.01 -14.55 15.84
N GLU A 243 -0.87 -13.85 15.88
CA GLU A 243 -0.13 -13.76 17.14
C GLU A 243 -0.56 -12.50 17.89
N PRO A 244 -1.31 -12.64 19.01
CA PRO A 244 -1.58 -11.51 19.88
C PRO A 244 -0.28 -11.12 20.58
N THR A 245 0.26 -9.98 20.25
CA THR A 245 1.26 -9.26 21.05
C THR A 245 0.58 -8.45 22.13
#